data_ba18b60d2dadeba12c79a13277ffba6e
#
_entry.id   ba18b60d2dadeba12c79a13277ffba6e
#
_cell.length_a   1.000
_cell.length_b   1.000
_cell.length_c   1.000
_cell.angle_alpha   90.00
_cell.angle_beta   90.00
_cell.angle_gamma   90.00
#
_symmetry.space_group_name_H-M   'P 1'
#
loop_
_entity.id
_entity.type
_entity.pdbx_description
1 polymer ?
#
loop_
_entity_poly.entity_id
_entity_poly.type
_entity_poly.pdbx_seq_one_letter_code
_entity_poly.pdbx_strand_id
1 'polypeptide(L)'
;VNLGTVTARTTLAAVLAFVLTACGSSTQDSADQPVLGDSDAVEFADSYPLPNCTGQDSSSCTYPGFEPASDGFSFENWGTEPGQLGASDLIALFGRKNVCASGSGDSCVLYPAAQQWVEQVNEAMSGGRCEGMAVTAELIYGGYLDPSDFDPNATSTFDLTKDNPTVFNTIEYFWATQMVAPVQKEYQSYQKLQPSQIAAELSKGLKNEAGYTLGIYSDAGGHAVNPFAVTKEGDLIAVHVYDNNYPGKTQRVMIDPDSETWSYASGTTNPAEQSSGWSGGQGSIELTPMNVRLGTPFPAPFKDSKRGGKTSQLMLTSPDPSAQLGFALTIDGTEYNTNDPDPKLRLPPEGVVVRTVRSAEGVMDGSWTMVTVDREQVGDFEATIALQGGQTASVPVTMSIDDPGSPRVTTRAFADSSDADAVSFEVARDGAVNVSAALEANATVNVANGLNGANFELFEGVSMRVDSLDDDGVSEIAYIDDESGDVLGEFDLSDESDNGSVTEIEAEFTIDEDGTGFFEVTEEEVQAEEVDENWIDIVEGSADPESGFGDDEPGNDEPGNDEPGNDEPGNDEPGN
;
A
#
# COMPACT_ATOMS: atom_id res chain seq x y z
N VAL A 1 14.42 34.16 32.97
CA VAL A 1 14.37 32.72 32.88
C VAL A 1 15.76 32.27 32.40
N ASN A 2 16.49 31.46 33.21
CA ASN A 2 17.85 31.06 32.92
C ASN A 2 17.88 30.02 31.78
N LEU A 3 18.38 30.42 30.64
CA LEU A 3 18.70 29.53 29.53
C LEU A 3 20.13 28.97 29.75
N GLY A 4 20.19 27.66 29.94
CA GLY A 4 21.43 26.92 29.97
C GLY A 4 21.94 26.64 28.55
N THR A 5 23.20 26.97 28.33
CA THR A 5 23.93 26.76 27.08
C THR A 5 24.01 25.28 26.75
N VAL A 6 23.36 24.85 25.68
CA VAL A 6 23.50 23.50 25.11
C VAL A 6 24.60 23.55 24.06
N THR A 7 25.70 22.87 24.33
CA THR A 7 26.85 22.74 23.44
C THR A 7 26.55 21.63 22.39
N ALA A 8 26.50 21.97 21.14
CA ALA A 8 26.42 21.02 20.03
C ALA A 8 27.58 20.00 20.11
N ARG A 9 27.24 18.72 20.06
CA ARG A 9 28.19 17.62 19.85
C ARG A 9 27.85 16.93 18.54
N THR A 10 28.72 17.10 17.61
CA THR A 10 28.85 16.30 16.39
C THR A 10 28.76 14.80 16.69
N THR A 11 27.76 14.11 16.23
CA THR A 11 27.63 12.66 16.36
C THR A 11 28.01 11.99 15.06
N LEU A 12 29.16 11.37 15.09
CA LEU A 12 29.70 10.45 14.12
C LEU A 12 28.83 9.18 14.09
N ALA A 13 28.41 8.74 12.91
CA ALA A 13 27.71 7.48 12.74
C ALA A 13 28.53 6.31 13.27
N ALA A 14 28.01 5.60 14.25
CA ALA A 14 28.57 4.35 14.77
C ALA A 14 27.58 3.21 14.56
N VAL A 15 27.91 2.32 13.64
CA VAL A 15 27.28 1.01 13.48
C VAL A 15 27.53 0.20 14.75
N LEU A 16 26.48 -0.15 15.48
CA LEU A 16 26.57 -1.02 16.66
C LEU A 16 25.94 -2.37 16.34
N ALA A 17 26.79 -3.38 16.27
CA ALA A 17 26.38 -4.77 16.25
C ALA A 17 25.93 -5.20 17.65
N PHE A 18 24.70 -5.65 17.82
CA PHE A 18 24.22 -6.25 19.06
C PHE A 18 24.39 -7.77 19.04
N VAL A 19 25.08 -8.24 20.03
CA VAL A 19 25.23 -9.67 20.35
C VAL A 19 24.07 -10.09 21.23
N LEU A 20 23.31 -11.08 20.79
CA LEU A 20 22.26 -11.75 21.57
C LEU A 20 22.87 -12.54 22.75
N THR A 21 22.37 -12.28 23.95
CA THR A 21 22.55 -13.19 25.08
C THR A 21 21.18 -13.56 25.64
N ALA A 22 20.87 -14.83 25.54
CA ALA A 22 19.66 -15.45 26.09
C ALA A 22 19.77 -15.66 27.60
N CYS A 23 18.66 -15.58 28.30
CA CYS A 23 18.12 -16.51 29.31
C CYS A 23 17.32 -15.81 30.41
N GLY A 24 16.13 -16.32 30.69
CA GLY A 24 15.45 -16.07 31.95
C GLY A 24 13.95 -16.32 31.93
N SER A 25 13.56 -17.60 32.09
CA SER A 25 12.17 -18.02 32.33
C SER A 25 11.61 -17.45 33.63
N SER A 26 10.39 -16.91 33.61
CA SER A 26 9.53 -16.80 34.80
C SER A 26 8.09 -17.12 34.43
N THR A 27 7.60 -18.20 34.98
CA THR A 27 6.21 -18.62 35.02
C THR A 27 5.35 -17.65 35.82
N GLN A 28 4.25 -17.17 35.24
CA GLN A 28 3.20 -16.54 36.02
C GLN A 28 1.81 -17.05 35.56
N ASP A 29 1.02 -17.47 36.54
CA ASP A 29 -0.29 -18.08 36.43
C ASP A 29 -1.30 -17.19 35.68
N SER A 30 -1.92 -17.73 34.65
CA SER A 30 -3.09 -17.17 33.99
C SER A 30 -4.38 -17.73 34.53
N ALA A 31 -5.26 -16.83 34.93
CA ALA A 31 -6.61 -17.11 35.36
C ALA A 31 -7.52 -17.52 34.19
N ASP A 32 -8.42 -18.46 34.47
CA ASP A 32 -9.47 -19.07 33.66
C ASP A 32 -10.05 -18.25 32.52
N GLN A 33 -9.77 -18.69 31.29
CA GLN A 33 -10.63 -18.49 30.13
C GLN A 33 -11.55 -19.70 29.95
N PRO A 34 -12.79 -19.52 29.48
CA PRO A 34 -13.70 -20.65 29.28
C PRO A 34 -13.19 -21.54 28.14
N VAL A 35 -12.98 -22.80 28.46
CA VAL A 35 -12.65 -23.88 27.51
C VAL A 35 -13.83 -24.02 26.54
N LEU A 36 -13.69 -23.56 25.31
CA LEU A 36 -14.53 -24.00 24.20
C LEU A 36 -14.24 -25.47 23.95
N GLY A 37 -15.33 -26.27 23.88
CA GLY A 37 -15.25 -27.71 23.83
C GLY A 37 -14.40 -28.24 22.68
N ASP A 38 -13.81 -29.42 22.92
CA ASP A 38 -13.13 -30.30 21.98
C ASP A 38 -13.91 -30.38 20.65
N SER A 39 -13.62 -29.46 19.74
CA SER A 39 -13.93 -29.62 18.33
C SER A 39 -12.72 -30.31 17.71
N ASP A 40 -12.97 -31.43 17.06
CA ASP A 40 -12.04 -32.25 16.31
C ASP A 40 -10.91 -31.38 15.72
N ALA A 41 -9.68 -31.63 16.14
CA ALA A 41 -8.51 -31.00 15.59
C ALA A 41 -8.54 -31.21 14.08
N VAL A 42 -8.81 -30.15 13.31
CA VAL A 42 -8.74 -30.19 11.85
C VAL A 42 -7.28 -30.49 11.55
N GLU A 43 -7.01 -31.70 11.09
CA GLU A 43 -5.69 -32.09 10.62
C GLU A 43 -5.43 -31.25 9.36
N PHE A 44 -4.61 -30.21 9.48
CA PHE A 44 -4.27 -29.32 8.36
C PHE A 44 -3.60 -30.16 7.29
N ALA A 45 -4.28 -30.34 6.16
CA ALA A 45 -3.68 -31.02 5.03
C ALA A 45 -2.48 -30.20 4.55
N ASP A 46 -1.29 -30.82 4.47
CA ASP A 46 -0.08 -30.18 3.93
C ASP A 46 -0.28 -29.63 2.50
N SER A 47 -1.24 -30.17 1.76
CA SER A 47 -1.69 -29.72 0.46
C SER A 47 -3.02 -30.38 0.09
N TYR A 48 -3.90 -29.64 -0.58
CA TYR A 48 -5.14 -30.17 -1.14
C TYR A 48 -4.88 -30.72 -2.56
N PRO A 49 -5.63 -31.72 -3.00
CA PRO A 49 -5.53 -32.20 -4.38
C PRO A 49 -6.03 -31.12 -5.35
N LEU A 50 -5.46 -31.08 -6.55
CA LEU A 50 -5.98 -30.25 -7.64
C LEU A 50 -7.45 -30.63 -7.93
N PRO A 51 -8.31 -29.64 -8.23
CA PRO A 51 -9.71 -29.89 -8.52
C PRO A 51 -9.87 -30.68 -9.83
N ASN A 52 -10.85 -31.58 -9.86
CA ASN A 52 -11.22 -32.29 -11.09
C ASN A 52 -12.63 -31.90 -11.53
N CYS A 53 -12.72 -31.00 -12.50
CA CYS A 53 -13.99 -30.52 -13.05
C CYS A 53 -14.53 -31.38 -14.21
N THR A 54 -13.88 -32.51 -14.56
CA THR A 54 -14.31 -33.35 -15.68
C THR A 54 -15.73 -33.89 -15.48
N GLY A 55 -16.64 -33.50 -16.37
CA GLY A 55 -18.03 -33.93 -16.31
C GLY A 55 -18.89 -33.23 -15.27
N GLN A 56 -18.39 -32.25 -14.58
CA GLN A 56 -19.15 -31.40 -13.66
C GLN A 56 -19.79 -30.21 -14.39
N ASP A 57 -20.86 -29.67 -13.83
CA ASP A 57 -21.46 -28.42 -14.30
C ASP A 57 -20.52 -27.25 -14.00
N SER A 58 -20.36 -26.34 -14.95
CA SER A 58 -19.51 -25.14 -14.78
C SER A 58 -19.99 -24.20 -13.67
N SER A 59 -21.21 -24.34 -13.18
CA SER A 59 -21.70 -23.65 -11.97
C SER A 59 -21.22 -24.29 -10.67
N SER A 60 -20.66 -25.49 -10.75
CA SER A 60 -20.20 -26.27 -9.59
C SER A 60 -18.69 -26.43 -9.55
N CYS A 61 -18.02 -26.28 -10.68
CA CYS A 61 -16.56 -26.45 -10.78
C CYS A 61 -16.00 -25.63 -11.95
N THR A 62 -15.02 -24.77 -11.64
CA THR A 62 -14.26 -23.99 -12.63
C THR A 62 -12.78 -24.15 -12.32
N TYR A 63 -12.02 -24.64 -13.30
CA TYR A 63 -10.57 -24.85 -13.17
C TYR A 63 -9.91 -24.76 -14.56
N PRO A 64 -9.21 -23.64 -14.87
CA PRO A 64 -8.55 -23.44 -16.18
C PRO A 64 -7.24 -24.21 -16.33
N GLY A 65 -6.62 -24.70 -15.26
CA GLY A 65 -5.46 -25.57 -15.35
C GLY A 65 -4.17 -25.09 -14.65
N PHE A 66 -4.22 -24.00 -13.90
CA PHE A 66 -3.07 -23.55 -13.10
C PHE A 66 -2.67 -24.61 -12.06
N GLU A 67 -1.40 -24.99 -12.04
CA GLU A 67 -0.83 -25.97 -11.13
C GLU A 67 0.27 -25.33 -10.27
N PRO A 68 0.10 -25.19 -8.94
CA PRO A 68 1.09 -24.54 -8.07
C PRO A 68 2.51 -25.08 -8.18
N ALA A 69 2.68 -26.36 -8.56
CA ALA A 69 3.98 -27.02 -8.70
C ALA A 69 4.68 -26.75 -10.04
N SER A 70 4.06 -26.01 -10.97
CA SER A 70 4.66 -25.55 -12.23
C SER A 70 4.50 -24.05 -12.41
N ASP A 71 3.32 -23.51 -12.06
CA ASP A 71 2.94 -22.15 -12.39
C ASP A 71 3.17 -21.18 -11.21
N GLY A 72 3.41 -21.69 -9.99
CA GLY A 72 3.88 -20.94 -8.83
C GLY A 72 5.41 -20.93 -8.72
N PHE A 73 5.96 -20.04 -7.91
CA PHE A 73 7.38 -20.04 -7.58
C PHE A 73 7.77 -21.22 -6.69
N SER A 74 9.01 -21.68 -6.78
CA SER A 74 9.58 -22.76 -5.97
C SER A 74 10.13 -22.30 -4.62
N PHE A 75 10.15 -21.00 -4.37
CA PHE A 75 10.62 -20.37 -3.13
C PHE A 75 9.46 -19.67 -2.41
N GLU A 76 9.62 -19.52 -1.09
CA GLU A 76 8.64 -18.87 -0.22
C GLU A 76 8.70 -17.35 -0.36
N ASN A 77 7.56 -16.68 -0.10
CA ASN A 77 7.49 -15.26 0.13
C ASN A 77 8.50 -14.84 1.22
N TRP A 78 9.01 -13.61 1.13
CA TRP A 78 10.01 -13.08 2.07
C TRP A 78 9.77 -11.61 2.38
N GLY A 79 10.23 -11.19 3.56
CA GLY A 79 10.22 -9.82 4.06
C GLY A 79 11.49 -9.52 4.84
N THR A 80 11.40 -8.69 5.88
CA THR A 80 12.49 -8.26 6.77
C THR A 80 13.55 -7.35 6.13
N GLU A 81 13.53 -7.18 4.81
CA GLU A 81 14.43 -6.29 4.07
C GLU A 81 13.59 -5.28 3.27
N PRO A 82 13.98 -4.01 3.23
CA PRO A 82 13.37 -3.02 2.32
C PRO A 82 13.48 -3.46 0.86
N GLY A 83 12.59 -2.95 0.02
CA GLY A 83 12.68 -3.12 -1.44
C GLY A 83 13.88 -2.40 -2.03
N GLN A 84 14.15 -2.69 -3.30
CA GLN A 84 15.28 -2.15 -4.06
C GLN A 84 14.84 -1.39 -5.31
N LEU A 85 13.57 -0.95 -5.36
CA LEU A 85 13.10 -0.13 -6.48
C LEU A 85 13.91 1.16 -6.59
N GLY A 86 14.23 1.55 -7.82
CA GLY A 86 14.98 2.74 -8.14
C GLY A 86 14.35 3.56 -9.27
N ALA A 87 15.16 4.42 -9.89
CA ALA A 87 14.69 5.34 -10.92
C ALA A 87 14.12 4.62 -12.15
N SER A 88 14.71 3.51 -12.56
CA SER A 88 14.24 2.71 -13.70
C SER A 88 12.85 2.14 -13.47
N ASP A 89 12.57 1.63 -12.27
CA ASP A 89 11.25 1.11 -11.89
C ASP A 89 10.18 2.18 -11.93
N LEU A 90 10.50 3.37 -11.42
CA LEU A 90 9.60 4.50 -11.44
C LEU A 90 9.36 5.00 -12.87
N ILE A 91 10.37 4.97 -13.73
CA ILE A 91 10.22 5.30 -15.16
C ILE A 91 9.24 4.33 -15.81
N ALA A 92 9.38 3.04 -15.55
CA ALA A 92 8.48 2.01 -16.07
C ALA A 92 7.06 2.17 -15.50
N LEU A 93 6.90 2.46 -14.20
CA LEU A 93 5.58 2.68 -13.58
C LEU A 93 4.89 3.96 -14.07
N PHE A 94 5.58 5.09 -14.11
CA PHE A 94 4.97 6.42 -14.21
C PHE A 94 5.40 7.21 -15.44
N GLY A 95 6.34 6.69 -16.19
CA GLY A 95 6.94 7.37 -17.35
C GLY A 95 7.94 8.46 -16.94
N ARG A 96 9.05 8.53 -17.68
CA ARG A 96 10.19 9.42 -17.42
C ARG A 96 9.84 10.87 -17.08
N LYS A 97 8.86 11.46 -17.78
CA LYS A 97 8.48 12.87 -17.57
C LYS A 97 7.90 13.17 -16.19
N ASN A 98 7.39 12.14 -15.52
CA ASN A 98 6.76 12.28 -14.22
C ASN A 98 7.73 12.02 -13.08
N VAL A 99 8.87 11.37 -13.34
CA VAL A 99 9.80 10.94 -12.30
C VAL A 99 11.19 11.57 -12.42
N CYS A 100 11.69 11.83 -13.65
CA CYS A 100 13.02 12.40 -13.84
C CYS A 100 12.96 13.92 -14.04
N ALA A 101 13.62 14.64 -13.19
CA ALA A 101 13.85 16.07 -13.33
C ALA A 101 14.85 16.33 -14.46
N SER A 102 15.94 15.55 -14.52
CA SER A 102 16.96 15.64 -15.56
C SER A 102 17.48 14.25 -15.96
N GLY A 103 18.38 14.20 -16.93
CA GLY A 103 18.97 12.93 -17.38
C GLY A 103 18.01 12.03 -18.19
N SER A 104 18.44 10.83 -18.49
CA SER A 104 17.66 9.78 -19.17
C SER A 104 18.28 8.41 -18.92
N GLY A 105 17.47 7.34 -18.81
CA GLY A 105 17.96 6.01 -18.46
C GLY A 105 18.75 6.06 -17.16
N ASP A 106 19.94 5.46 -17.14
CA ASP A 106 20.85 5.40 -15.99
C ASP A 106 21.27 6.76 -15.43
N SER A 107 21.06 7.85 -16.17
CA SER A 107 21.36 9.21 -15.71
C SER A 107 20.13 9.98 -15.23
N CYS A 108 19.04 9.31 -14.93
CA CYS A 108 17.84 9.95 -14.38
C CYS A 108 18.10 10.47 -12.97
N VAL A 109 17.93 11.76 -12.76
CA VAL A 109 17.83 12.38 -11.43
C VAL A 109 16.35 12.48 -11.12
N LEU A 110 15.91 11.81 -10.07
CA LEU A 110 14.51 11.81 -9.65
C LEU A 110 14.09 13.20 -9.14
N TYR A 111 12.82 13.53 -9.31
CA TYR A 111 12.23 14.61 -8.52
C TYR A 111 12.24 14.23 -7.03
N PRO A 112 12.44 15.18 -6.09
CA PRO A 112 12.45 14.88 -4.65
C PRO A 112 11.20 14.13 -4.17
N ALA A 113 10.02 14.48 -4.66
CA ALA A 113 8.78 13.77 -4.32
C ALA A 113 8.76 12.32 -4.83
N ALA A 114 9.36 12.04 -5.99
CA ALA A 114 9.50 10.68 -6.52
C ALA A 114 10.51 9.86 -5.70
N GLN A 115 11.61 10.49 -5.28
CA GLN A 115 12.61 9.87 -4.41
C GLN A 115 12.01 9.48 -3.06
N GLN A 116 11.30 10.41 -2.40
CA GLN A 116 10.62 10.12 -1.14
C GLN A 116 9.56 9.01 -1.28
N TRP A 117 8.85 8.98 -2.40
CA TRP A 117 7.83 7.94 -2.65
C TRP A 117 8.48 6.56 -2.78
N VAL A 118 9.54 6.42 -3.56
CA VAL A 118 10.19 5.11 -3.76
C VAL A 118 10.86 4.61 -2.48
N GLU A 119 11.47 5.48 -1.70
CA GLU A 119 12.02 5.13 -0.38
C GLU A 119 10.94 4.55 0.53
N GLN A 120 9.80 5.21 0.61
CA GLN A 120 8.67 4.77 1.43
C GLN A 120 8.05 3.45 0.93
N VAL A 121 7.94 3.26 -0.39
CA VAL A 121 7.48 1.99 -0.97
C VAL A 121 8.47 0.87 -0.69
N ASN A 122 9.77 1.14 -0.77
CA ASN A 122 10.81 0.17 -0.41
C ASN A 122 10.74 -0.21 1.09
N GLU A 123 10.52 0.75 1.98
CA GLU A 123 10.28 0.47 3.41
C GLU A 123 9.08 -0.47 3.60
N ALA A 124 7.98 -0.21 2.90
CA ALA A 124 6.75 -1.01 2.98
C ALA A 124 6.95 -2.48 2.57
N MET A 125 7.90 -2.77 1.68
CA MET A 125 8.23 -4.14 1.26
C MET A 125 8.88 -4.98 2.35
N SER A 126 9.37 -4.37 3.43
CA SER A 126 9.88 -5.10 4.60
C SER A 126 8.85 -6.07 5.19
N GLY A 127 7.57 -5.84 4.93
CA GLY A 127 6.47 -6.70 5.34
C GLY A 127 6.19 -7.91 4.46
N GLY A 128 6.91 -8.11 3.35
CA GLY A 128 6.71 -9.24 2.45
C GLY A 128 6.36 -8.82 1.02
N ARG A 129 6.54 -9.76 0.09
CA ARG A 129 6.36 -9.54 -1.36
C ARG A 129 5.27 -10.41 -1.96
N CYS A 130 4.34 -10.90 -1.13
CA CYS A 130 3.29 -11.83 -1.56
C CYS A 130 2.49 -11.31 -2.77
N GLU A 131 2.15 -10.02 -2.79
CA GLU A 131 1.42 -9.40 -3.90
C GLU A 131 2.22 -9.46 -5.21
N GLY A 132 3.49 -9.08 -5.19
CA GLY A 132 4.37 -9.13 -6.37
C GLY A 132 4.60 -10.54 -6.88
N MET A 133 4.76 -11.51 -5.98
CA MET A 133 4.88 -12.93 -6.34
C MET A 133 3.59 -13.45 -6.97
N ALA A 134 2.43 -13.12 -6.40
CA ALA A 134 1.16 -13.53 -6.94
C ALA A 134 0.93 -12.94 -8.34
N VAL A 135 1.17 -11.63 -8.51
CA VAL A 135 1.03 -10.97 -9.82
C VAL A 135 1.98 -11.56 -10.85
N THR A 136 3.27 -11.71 -10.53
CA THR A 136 4.27 -12.20 -11.48
C THR A 136 3.97 -13.64 -11.91
N ALA A 137 3.58 -14.52 -10.97
CA ALA A 137 3.21 -15.89 -11.29
C ALA A 137 1.98 -15.96 -12.21
N GLU A 138 0.96 -15.12 -11.98
CA GLU A 138 -0.23 -15.06 -12.80
C GLU A 138 0.06 -14.51 -14.21
N LEU A 139 0.95 -13.52 -14.33
CA LEU A 139 1.36 -12.97 -15.62
C LEU A 139 2.17 -13.97 -16.46
N ILE A 140 3.00 -14.79 -15.81
CA ILE A 140 3.70 -15.89 -16.50
C ILE A 140 2.69 -16.96 -16.94
N TYR A 141 1.78 -17.38 -16.08
CA TYR A 141 0.74 -18.35 -16.41
C TYR A 141 -0.15 -17.86 -17.56
N GLY A 142 -0.52 -16.59 -17.57
CA GLY A 142 -1.31 -15.95 -18.62
C GLY A 142 -0.54 -15.70 -19.92
N GLY A 143 0.77 -15.99 -19.97
CA GLY A 143 1.63 -15.81 -21.14
C GLY A 143 2.00 -14.36 -21.47
N TYR A 144 1.86 -13.44 -20.49
CA TYR A 144 2.32 -12.05 -20.61
C TYR A 144 3.81 -11.92 -20.36
N LEU A 145 4.37 -12.82 -19.57
CA LEU A 145 5.80 -12.94 -19.28
C LEU A 145 6.25 -14.36 -19.63
N ASP A 146 7.42 -14.50 -20.25
CA ASP A 146 7.99 -15.81 -20.58
C ASP A 146 9.06 -16.19 -19.54
N PRO A 147 9.00 -17.37 -18.88
CA PRO A 147 10.04 -17.79 -17.95
C PRO A 147 11.45 -17.74 -18.53
N SER A 148 11.59 -17.97 -19.84
CA SER A 148 12.88 -17.95 -20.53
C SER A 148 13.51 -16.55 -20.66
N ASP A 149 12.74 -15.47 -20.47
CA ASP A 149 13.25 -14.10 -20.42
C ASP A 149 14.01 -13.83 -19.10
N PHE A 150 13.65 -14.54 -18.04
CA PHE A 150 14.33 -14.46 -16.74
C PHE A 150 15.55 -15.39 -16.66
N ASP A 151 15.37 -16.65 -17.08
CA ASP A 151 16.45 -17.64 -17.18
C ASP A 151 16.26 -18.46 -18.47
N PRO A 152 17.22 -18.42 -19.42
CA PRO A 152 17.11 -19.17 -20.69
C PRO A 152 16.89 -20.69 -20.54
N ASN A 153 17.07 -21.23 -19.34
CA ASN A 153 16.82 -22.64 -19.07
C ASN A 153 15.47 -22.89 -18.38
N ALA A 154 14.78 -21.84 -17.92
CA ALA A 154 13.48 -21.97 -17.28
C ALA A 154 12.42 -22.30 -18.34
N THR A 155 11.51 -23.20 -17.97
CA THR A 155 10.35 -23.61 -18.78
C THR A 155 9.04 -23.39 -18.05
N SER A 156 9.11 -23.02 -16.79
CA SER A 156 7.99 -22.79 -15.90
C SER A 156 8.35 -21.75 -14.83
N THR A 157 7.35 -21.17 -14.17
CA THR A 157 7.57 -20.28 -13.02
C THR A 157 8.34 -21.00 -11.91
N PHE A 158 8.10 -22.30 -11.74
CA PHE A 158 8.74 -23.11 -10.69
C PHE A 158 10.25 -23.29 -10.88
N ASP A 159 10.77 -23.12 -12.11
CA ASP A 159 12.20 -23.19 -12.40
C ASP A 159 12.95 -21.91 -11.99
N LEU A 160 12.23 -20.81 -11.80
CA LEU A 160 12.81 -19.50 -11.44
C LEU A 160 13.28 -19.49 -9.98
N THR A 161 14.31 -18.68 -9.69
CA THR A 161 14.90 -18.60 -8.35
C THR A 161 14.91 -17.17 -7.83
N LYS A 162 14.78 -17.00 -6.50
CA LYS A 162 14.84 -15.70 -5.83
C LYS A 162 16.17 -14.95 -6.07
N ASP A 163 17.27 -15.69 -6.22
CA ASP A 163 18.61 -15.10 -6.42
C ASP A 163 18.81 -14.54 -7.84
N ASN A 164 17.87 -14.76 -8.75
CA ASN A 164 17.90 -14.14 -10.08
C ASN A 164 17.46 -12.67 -9.95
N PRO A 165 18.33 -11.69 -10.28
CA PRO A 165 18.01 -10.27 -10.09
C PRO A 165 16.78 -9.82 -10.89
N THR A 166 16.60 -10.37 -12.10
CA THR A 166 15.45 -10.03 -12.95
C THR A 166 14.14 -10.52 -12.34
N VAL A 167 14.12 -11.74 -11.79
CA VAL A 167 12.95 -12.27 -11.06
C VAL A 167 12.67 -11.42 -9.84
N PHE A 168 13.70 -11.11 -9.07
CA PHE A 168 13.60 -10.31 -7.85
C PHE A 168 13.00 -8.91 -8.14
N ASN A 169 13.59 -8.18 -9.09
CA ASN A 169 13.15 -6.84 -9.44
C ASN A 169 11.74 -6.83 -10.04
N THR A 170 11.40 -7.83 -10.87
CA THR A 170 10.04 -7.95 -11.43
C THR A 170 8.99 -8.15 -10.34
N ILE A 171 9.28 -8.99 -9.34
CA ILE A 171 8.39 -9.19 -8.20
C ILE A 171 8.19 -7.88 -7.44
N GLU A 172 9.25 -7.12 -7.16
CA GLU A 172 9.15 -5.84 -6.47
C GLU A 172 8.42 -4.78 -7.30
N TYR A 173 8.66 -4.72 -8.61
CA TYR A 173 7.93 -3.85 -9.52
C TYR A 173 6.41 -4.10 -9.47
N PHE A 174 6.00 -5.36 -9.63
CA PHE A 174 4.57 -5.68 -9.58
C PHE A 174 3.97 -5.55 -8.18
N TRP A 175 4.79 -5.71 -7.14
CA TRP A 175 4.35 -5.40 -5.78
C TRP A 175 3.98 -3.92 -5.66
N ALA A 176 4.77 -3.01 -6.22
CA ALA A 176 4.50 -1.57 -6.18
C ALA A 176 3.21 -1.18 -6.93
N THR A 177 2.74 -1.99 -7.88
CA THR A 177 1.49 -1.69 -8.60
C THR A 177 0.25 -1.64 -7.70
N GLN A 178 0.26 -2.26 -6.54
CA GLN A 178 -0.83 -2.13 -5.58
C GLN A 178 -0.98 -0.70 -5.00
N MET A 179 0.07 0.14 -5.12
CA MET A 179 0.09 1.52 -4.65
C MET A 179 -0.50 2.52 -5.64
N VAL A 180 -0.79 2.10 -6.89
CA VAL A 180 -1.27 3.02 -7.92
C VAL A 180 -2.80 3.12 -7.94
N ALA A 181 -3.33 4.32 -8.20
CA ALA A 181 -4.75 4.62 -8.10
C ALA A 181 -5.65 3.72 -8.97
N PRO A 182 -5.32 3.35 -10.24
CA PRO A 182 -6.17 2.45 -11.01
C PRO A 182 -6.35 1.07 -10.36
N VAL A 183 -5.28 0.49 -9.83
CA VAL A 183 -5.31 -0.81 -9.14
C VAL A 183 -6.11 -0.71 -7.84
N GLN A 184 -5.89 0.37 -7.07
CA GLN A 184 -6.63 0.62 -5.84
C GLN A 184 -8.14 0.77 -6.07
N LYS A 185 -8.54 1.45 -7.12
CA LYS A 185 -9.94 1.60 -7.49
C LYS A 185 -10.62 0.25 -7.74
N GLU A 186 -9.92 -0.66 -8.41
CA GLU A 186 -10.48 -1.99 -8.72
C GLU A 186 -10.66 -2.83 -7.45
N TYR A 187 -9.62 -3.04 -6.64
CA TYR A 187 -9.81 -3.86 -5.44
C TYR A 187 -10.87 -3.28 -4.49
N GLN A 188 -10.99 -1.94 -4.38
CA GLN A 188 -12.03 -1.28 -3.60
C GLN A 188 -13.44 -1.59 -4.11
N SER A 189 -13.61 -1.75 -5.42
CA SER A 189 -14.89 -2.13 -6.00
C SER A 189 -15.31 -3.55 -5.56
N TYR A 190 -14.33 -4.46 -5.51
CA TYR A 190 -14.54 -5.84 -5.06
C TYR A 190 -14.73 -5.95 -3.55
N GLN A 191 -14.09 -5.14 -2.73
CA GLN A 191 -14.32 -5.13 -1.26
C GLN A 191 -15.76 -4.82 -0.87
N LYS A 192 -16.54 -4.19 -1.75
CA LYS A 192 -17.97 -3.93 -1.52
C LYS A 192 -18.85 -5.17 -1.71
N LEU A 193 -18.33 -6.21 -2.33
CA LEU A 193 -19.06 -7.45 -2.60
C LEU A 193 -19.06 -8.37 -1.37
N GLN A 194 -20.09 -9.21 -1.29
CA GLN A 194 -20.13 -10.30 -0.31
C GLN A 194 -19.15 -11.42 -0.72
N PRO A 195 -18.63 -12.23 0.20
CA PRO A 195 -17.73 -13.34 -0.13
C PRO A 195 -18.27 -14.28 -1.22
N SER A 196 -19.56 -14.61 -1.19
CA SER A 196 -20.19 -15.45 -2.23
C SER A 196 -20.20 -14.78 -3.60
N GLN A 197 -20.35 -13.46 -3.65
CA GLN A 197 -20.29 -12.67 -4.90
C GLN A 197 -18.85 -12.62 -5.44
N ILE A 198 -17.83 -12.48 -4.57
CA ILE A 198 -16.41 -12.59 -4.95
C ILE A 198 -16.15 -13.93 -5.63
N ALA A 199 -16.61 -15.06 -5.03
CA ALA A 199 -16.46 -16.38 -5.65
C ALA A 199 -17.19 -16.51 -7.00
N ALA A 200 -18.35 -15.87 -7.14
CA ALA A 200 -19.11 -15.88 -8.40
C ALA A 200 -18.39 -15.10 -9.50
N GLU A 201 -17.89 -13.88 -9.21
CA GLU A 201 -17.09 -13.08 -10.15
C GLU A 201 -15.79 -13.79 -10.53
N LEU A 202 -15.09 -14.37 -9.55
CA LEU A 202 -13.91 -15.19 -9.81
C LEU A 202 -14.24 -16.37 -10.75
N SER A 203 -15.29 -17.13 -10.46
CA SER A 203 -15.70 -18.26 -11.31
C SER A 203 -16.06 -17.82 -12.73
N LYS A 204 -16.65 -16.63 -12.90
CA LYS A 204 -16.96 -16.03 -14.20
C LYS A 204 -15.66 -15.63 -14.92
N GLY A 205 -14.77 -14.92 -14.24
CA GLY A 205 -13.48 -14.47 -14.81
C GLY A 205 -12.60 -15.64 -15.23
N LEU A 206 -12.42 -16.65 -14.38
CA LEU A 206 -11.62 -17.85 -14.70
C LEU A 206 -12.14 -18.62 -15.92
N LYS A 207 -13.44 -18.58 -16.22
CA LYS A 207 -14.00 -19.15 -17.46
C LYS A 207 -13.62 -18.36 -18.71
N ASN A 208 -13.31 -17.10 -18.55
CA ASN A 208 -12.92 -16.18 -19.62
C ASN A 208 -11.39 -15.96 -19.64
N GLU A 209 -10.66 -16.84 -18.94
CA GLU A 209 -9.19 -16.78 -18.85
C GLU A 209 -8.67 -15.48 -18.21
N ALA A 210 -9.52 -14.80 -17.40
CA ALA A 210 -9.10 -13.62 -16.66
C ALA A 210 -8.27 -14.04 -15.43
N GLY A 211 -7.10 -13.44 -15.27
CA GLY A 211 -6.25 -13.61 -14.11
C GLY A 211 -6.59 -12.64 -12.99
N TYR A 212 -6.43 -13.09 -11.74
CA TYR A 212 -6.68 -12.28 -10.54
C TYR A 212 -5.64 -12.56 -9.46
N THR A 213 -5.37 -11.57 -8.62
CA THR A 213 -4.94 -11.83 -7.24
C THR A 213 -6.15 -11.83 -6.32
N LEU A 214 -6.09 -12.62 -5.24
CA LEU A 214 -7.07 -12.64 -4.16
C LEU A 214 -6.40 -12.11 -2.90
N GLY A 215 -6.84 -10.94 -2.44
CA GLY A 215 -6.45 -10.37 -1.16
C GLY A 215 -7.35 -10.90 -0.05
N ILE A 216 -6.76 -11.33 1.06
CA ILE A 216 -7.45 -11.78 2.27
C ILE A 216 -6.86 -11.05 3.48
N TYR A 217 -7.73 -10.55 4.36
CA TYR A 217 -7.35 -9.71 5.49
C TYR A 217 -8.00 -10.18 6.78
N SER A 218 -7.22 -10.26 7.85
CA SER A 218 -7.67 -10.55 9.20
C SER A 218 -7.02 -9.60 10.20
N ASP A 219 -7.41 -9.66 11.47
CA ASP A 219 -6.74 -8.89 12.52
C ASP A 219 -5.25 -9.29 12.68
N ALA A 220 -4.87 -10.47 12.17
CA ALA A 220 -3.50 -10.96 12.22
C ALA A 220 -2.66 -10.52 11.02
N GLY A 221 -3.25 -10.05 9.93
CA GLY A 221 -2.49 -9.62 8.76
C GLY A 221 -3.28 -9.59 7.46
N GLY A 222 -2.61 -9.25 6.36
CA GLY A 222 -3.10 -9.31 4.99
C GLY A 222 -2.19 -10.19 4.14
N HIS A 223 -2.77 -10.87 3.15
CA HIS A 223 -2.03 -11.77 2.26
C HIS A 223 -2.63 -11.77 0.86
N ALA A 224 -1.77 -11.88 -0.14
CA ALA A 224 -2.16 -12.02 -1.54
C ALA A 224 -1.79 -13.39 -2.07
N VAL A 225 -2.77 -14.06 -2.68
CA VAL A 225 -2.64 -15.40 -3.25
C VAL A 225 -3.24 -15.45 -4.67
N ASN A 226 -2.90 -16.48 -5.46
CA ASN A 226 -3.49 -16.68 -6.79
C ASN A 226 -4.70 -17.61 -6.69
N PRO A 227 -5.92 -17.11 -6.93
CA PRO A 227 -7.11 -17.95 -6.99
C PRO A 227 -7.21 -18.60 -8.37
N PHE A 228 -7.08 -19.92 -8.45
CA PHE A 228 -7.03 -20.62 -9.73
C PHE A 228 -8.18 -21.58 -10.01
N ALA A 229 -9.04 -21.86 -9.02
CA ALA A 229 -10.23 -22.66 -9.24
C ALA A 229 -11.32 -22.36 -8.21
N VAL A 230 -12.57 -22.60 -8.59
CA VAL A 230 -13.74 -22.51 -7.71
C VAL A 230 -14.53 -23.81 -7.78
N THR A 231 -14.78 -24.44 -6.62
CA THR A 231 -15.58 -25.66 -6.52
C THR A 231 -16.65 -25.56 -5.45
N LYS A 232 -17.75 -26.30 -5.61
CA LYS A 232 -18.74 -26.49 -4.55
C LYS A 232 -18.42 -27.73 -3.72
N GLU A 233 -18.36 -27.56 -2.39
CA GLU A 233 -18.15 -28.65 -1.43
C GLU A 233 -19.31 -28.68 -0.43
N GLY A 234 -20.36 -29.44 -0.76
CA GLY A 234 -21.62 -29.42 -0.01
C GLY A 234 -22.31 -28.06 -0.20
N ASP A 235 -22.56 -27.39 0.95
CA ASP A 235 -23.17 -26.04 0.96
C ASP A 235 -22.11 -24.92 0.90
N LEU A 236 -20.82 -25.26 0.99
CA LEU A 236 -19.70 -24.31 0.94
C LEU A 236 -19.16 -24.14 -0.50
N ILE A 237 -18.46 -23.05 -0.69
CA ILE A 237 -17.67 -22.76 -1.90
C ILE A 237 -16.19 -22.81 -1.52
N ALA A 238 -15.40 -23.61 -2.23
CA ALA A 238 -13.95 -23.64 -2.07
C ALA A 238 -13.30 -22.87 -3.21
N VAL A 239 -12.53 -21.83 -2.89
CA VAL A 239 -11.62 -21.15 -3.81
C VAL A 239 -10.24 -21.79 -3.62
N HIS A 240 -9.77 -22.49 -4.65
CA HIS A 240 -8.43 -23.09 -4.64
C HIS A 240 -7.41 -22.04 -4.99
N VAL A 241 -6.33 -21.97 -4.22
CA VAL A 241 -5.31 -20.92 -4.35
C VAL A 241 -3.90 -21.51 -4.37
N TYR A 242 -3.04 -20.87 -5.16
CA TYR A 242 -1.59 -20.93 -4.94
C TYR A 242 -1.25 -19.86 -3.92
N ASP A 243 -0.68 -20.28 -2.81
CA ASP A 243 -0.17 -19.42 -1.75
C ASP A 243 1.36 -19.45 -1.79
N ASN A 244 1.96 -18.30 -2.01
CA ASN A 244 3.41 -18.15 -2.12
C ASN A 244 4.16 -18.39 -0.78
N ASN A 245 3.45 -18.50 0.34
CA ASN A 245 4.00 -19.00 1.60
C ASN A 245 4.13 -20.54 1.61
N TYR A 246 3.51 -21.25 0.65
CA TYR A 246 3.51 -22.70 0.57
C TYR A 246 3.83 -23.18 -0.87
N PRO A 247 5.09 -23.02 -1.33
CA PRO A 247 5.50 -23.37 -2.70
C PRO A 247 5.05 -24.76 -3.14
N GLY A 248 4.51 -24.84 -4.36
CA GLY A 248 4.08 -26.09 -4.97
C GLY A 248 2.84 -26.74 -4.35
N LYS A 249 2.21 -26.11 -3.35
CA LYS A 249 1.03 -26.65 -2.64
C LYS A 249 -0.26 -25.94 -3.06
N THR A 250 -1.34 -26.72 -3.15
CA THR A 250 -2.68 -26.20 -3.31
C THR A 250 -3.27 -25.91 -1.94
N GLN A 251 -3.73 -24.67 -1.71
CA GLN A 251 -4.47 -24.27 -0.52
C GLN A 251 -5.92 -23.93 -0.87
N ARG A 252 -6.78 -23.64 0.12
CA ARG A 252 -8.18 -23.34 -0.12
C ARG A 252 -8.74 -22.30 0.84
N VAL A 253 -9.35 -21.27 0.27
CA VAL A 253 -10.23 -20.35 1.00
C VAL A 253 -11.65 -20.89 0.91
N MET A 254 -12.26 -21.15 2.06
CA MET A 254 -13.62 -21.66 2.16
C MET A 254 -14.60 -20.51 2.38
N ILE A 255 -15.67 -20.45 1.62
CA ILE A 255 -16.72 -19.43 1.70
C ILE A 255 -18.04 -20.10 2.06
N ASP A 256 -18.69 -19.60 3.08
CA ASP A 256 -20.04 -19.97 3.48
C ASP A 256 -21.03 -18.92 2.92
N PRO A 257 -21.81 -19.25 1.87
CA PRO A 257 -22.73 -18.29 1.26
C PRO A 257 -23.98 -18.00 2.11
N ASP A 258 -24.27 -18.83 3.13
CA ASP A 258 -25.40 -18.59 4.02
C ASP A 258 -25.09 -17.55 5.09
N SER A 259 -23.87 -17.56 5.62
CA SER A 259 -23.39 -16.58 6.61
C SER A 259 -22.62 -15.42 5.99
N GLU A 260 -22.27 -15.48 4.69
CA GLU A 260 -21.41 -14.53 3.99
C GLU A 260 -20.06 -14.33 4.70
N THR A 261 -19.46 -15.43 5.11
CA THR A 261 -18.14 -15.47 5.74
C THR A 261 -17.17 -16.32 4.94
N TRP A 262 -15.89 -16.04 5.13
CA TRP A 262 -14.82 -16.85 4.57
C TRP A 262 -13.87 -17.33 5.69
N SER A 263 -13.17 -18.42 5.44
CA SER A 263 -12.11 -18.95 6.30
C SER A 263 -10.96 -19.52 5.49
N TYR A 264 -9.75 -19.37 6.01
CA TYR A 264 -8.51 -19.84 5.41
C TYR A 264 -7.66 -20.54 6.47
N ALA A 265 -7.65 -21.87 6.45
CA ALA A 265 -7.01 -22.68 7.49
C ALA A 265 -5.47 -22.51 7.52
N SER A 266 -4.85 -22.24 6.36
CA SER A 266 -3.41 -22.02 6.25
C SER A 266 -3.01 -20.56 6.51
N GLY A 267 -3.96 -19.68 6.89
CA GLY A 267 -3.70 -18.28 7.19
C GLY A 267 -2.73 -18.14 8.37
N THR A 268 -1.57 -17.54 8.11
CA THR A 268 -0.54 -17.26 9.09
C THR A 268 0.31 -16.09 8.60
N THR A 269 0.82 -15.33 9.53
CA THR A 269 1.86 -14.33 9.25
C THR A 269 3.24 -14.96 9.17
N ASN A 270 3.41 -16.20 9.67
CA ASN A 270 4.67 -16.93 9.65
C ASN A 270 4.45 -18.40 9.22
N PRO A 271 4.78 -18.77 7.97
CA PRO A 271 4.63 -20.14 7.49
C PRO A 271 5.51 -21.17 8.23
N ALA A 272 6.55 -20.74 8.94
CA ALA A 272 7.37 -21.60 9.78
C ALA A 272 6.71 -21.95 11.13
N GLU A 273 5.65 -21.24 11.51
CA GLU A 273 4.87 -21.47 12.72
C GLU A 273 3.57 -22.19 12.41
N GLN A 274 2.91 -22.68 13.46
CA GLN A 274 1.60 -23.31 13.29
C GLN A 274 0.57 -22.25 12.88
N SER A 275 -0.14 -22.49 11.79
CA SER A 275 -1.24 -21.64 11.34
C SER A 275 -2.31 -21.49 12.44
N SER A 276 -2.74 -20.25 12.68
CA SER A 276 -3.89 -19.94 13.54
C SER A 276 -5.22 -19.99 12.77
N GLY A 277 -5.14 -20.04 11.43
CA GLY A 277 -6.27 -19.85 10.54
C GLY A 277 -6.77 -18.39 10.53
N TRP A 278 -7.27 -17.98 9.37
CA TRP A 278 -7.87 -16.65 9.21
C TRP A 278 -9.33 -16.78 8.82
N SER A 279 -10.13 -15.78 9.17
CA SER A 279 -11.54 -15.72 8.77
C SER A 279 -12.01 -14.26 8.72
N GLY A 280 -13.06 -14.02 7.95
CA GLY A 280 -13.64 -12.69 7.81
C GLY A 280 -14.96 -12.71 7.05
N GLY A 281 -15.39 -11.55 6.62
CA GLY A 281 -16.61 -11.34 5.84
C GLY A 281 -16.42 -10.30 4.78
N GLN A 282 -17.48 -9.58 4.45
CA GLN A 282 -17.43 -8.46 3.49
C GLN A 282 -16.36 -7.45 3.89
N GLY A 283 -15.61 -6.95 2.91
CA GLY A 283 -14.54 -5.95 3.11
C GLY A 283 -13.19 -6.53 3.51
N SER A 284 -13.12 -7.82 3.89
CA SER A 284 -11.88 -8.48 4.26
C SER A 284 -11.43 -9.56 3.25
N ILE A 285 -12.04 -9.59 2.07
CA ILE A 285 -11.67 -10.40 0.91
C ILE A 285 -11.95 -9.60 -0.35
N GLU A 286 -11.06 -9.68 -1.34
CA GLU A 286 -11.18 -8.93 -2.59
C GLU A 286 -10.50 -9.63 -3.76
N LEU A 287 -10.85 -9.23 -4.99
CA LEU A 287 -10.13 -9.58 -6.21
C LEU A 287 -9.45 -8.34 -6.78
N THR A 288 -8.29 -8.55 -7.42
CA THR A 288 -7.69 -7.54 -8.27
C THR A 288 -7.36 -8.17 -9.62
N PRO A 289 -8.00 -7.73 -10.72
CA PRO A 289 -7.76 -8.29 -12.04
C PRO A 289 -6.39 -7.88 -12.59
N MET A 290 -5.75 -8.78 -13.37
CA MET A 290 -4.42 -8.54 -13.93
C MET A 290 -4.37 -7.41 -14.95
N ASN A 291 -5.42 -7.20 -15.75
CA ASN A 291 -5.46 -6.18 -16.79
C ASN A 291 -5.20 -4.76 -16.27
N VAL A 292 -5.58 -4.43 -15.02
CA VAL A 292 -5.34 -3.09 -14.44
C VAL A 292 -3.90 -2.87 -14.04
N ARG A 293 -3.08 -3.92 -14.02
CA ARG A 293 -1.63 -3.85 -13.68
C ARG A 293 -0.73 -3.70 -14.89
N LEU A 294 -1.29 -3.84 -16.09
CA LEU A 294 -0.57 -3.78 -17.37
C LEU A 294 -0.67 -2.41 -18.06
N GLY A 295 -1.41 -1.47 -17.51
CA GLY A 295 -1.72 -0.18 -18.13
C GLY A 295 -0.68 0.92 -17.89
N THR A 296 0.61 0.67 -18.05
CA THR A 296 1.66 1.70 -17.87
C THR A 296 1.68 2.72 -19.02
N PRO A 297 2.10 3.99 -18.76
CA PRO A 297 2.44 4.55 -17.46
C PRO A 297 1.20 4.89 -16.62
N PHE A 298 1.29 4.57 -15.33
CA PHE A 298 0.27 4.96 -14.36
C PHE A 298 0.34 6.46 -14.02
N PRO A 299 -0.75 7.07 -13.52
CA PRO A 299 -0.67 8.39 -12.89
C PRO A 299 0.28 8.35 -11.68
N ALA A 300 1.28 9.22 -11.66
CA ALA A 300 2.19 9.32 -10.53
C ALA A 300 1.50 10.01 -9.35
N PRO A 301 1.43 9.38 -8.15
CA PRO A 301 0.70 9.94 -7.02
C PRO A 301 1.31 11.24 -6.49
N PHE A 302 2.60 11.42 -6.66
CA PHE A 302 3.40 12.54 -6.16
C PHE A 302 3.51 13.71 -7.16
N LYS A 303 2.92 13.67 -8.34
CA LYS A 303 3.13 14.70 -9.38
C LYS A 303 1.95 15.63 -9.64
N ASP A 304 0.76 15.32 -9.23
CA ASP A 304 -0.39 16.18 -9.47
C ASP A 304 -0.57 17.24 -8.37
N SER A 305 0.48 18.05 -8.17
CA SER A 305 0.38 19.31 -7.44
C SER A 305 -0.50 20.35 -8.14
N LYS A 306 -1.28 19.95 -9.17
CA LYS A 306 -2.21 20.85 -9.82
C LYS A 306 -3.38 21.14 -8.90
N ARG A 307 -3.60 22.42 -8.60
CA ARG A 307 -4.85 22.90 -8.00
C ARG A 307 -6.04 22.28 -8.73
N GLY A 308 -6.90 21.57 -8.02
CA GLY A 308 -8.10 20.92 -8.55
C GLY A 308 -8.01 19.40 -8.69
N GLY A 309 -6.99 18.76 -8.15
CA GLY A 309 -7.01 17.33 -7.82
C GLY A 309 -8.15 17.03 -6.83
N LYS A 310 -8.59 15.77 -6.83
CA LYS A 310 -9.80 15.38 -6.08
C LYS A 310 -9.49 14.50 -4.88
N THR A 311 -8.28 14.01 -4.78
CA THR A 311 -7.90 13.02 -3.78
C THR A 311 -6.58 13.36 -3.13
N SER A 312 -6.56 13.34 -1.81
CA SER A 312 -5.34 13.31 -1.02
C SER A 312 -4.98 11.86 -0.74
N GLN A 313 -3.70 11.56 -0.71
CA GLN A 313 -3.19 10.25 -0.36
C GLN A 313 -2.23 10.36 0.81
N LEU A 314 -2.55 9.67 1.91
CA LEU A 314 -1.64 9.52 3.03
C LEU A 314 -1.06 8.11 3.00
N MET A 315 0.22 7.99 3.34
CA MET A 315 0.90 6.71 3.46
C MET A 315 1.71 6.67 4.76
N LEU A 316 1.55 5.61 5.51
CA LEU A 316 2.28 5.31 6.73
C LEU A 316 3.03 4.01 6.55
N THR A 317 4.34 4.02 6.74
CA THR A 317 5.23 2.88 6.56
C THR A 317 6.17 2.72 7.73
N SER A 318 6.76 1.54 7.88
CA SER A 318 7.88 1.28 8.77
C SER A 318 8.82 0.26 8.14
N PRO A 319 10.13 0.46 8.25
CA PRO A 319 11.10 -0.58 7.91
C PRO A 319 11.12 -1.70 8.96
N ASP A 320 10.50 -1.51 10.13
CA ASP A 320 10.35 -2.54 11.15
C ASP A 320 9.11 -3.39 10.86
N PRO A 321 9.26 -4.65 10.45
CA PRO A 321 8.13 -5.53 10.12
C PRO A 321 7.27 -5.86 11.35
N SER A 322 7.73 -5.58 12.56
CA SER A 322 6.94 -5.75 13.79
C SER A 322 6.00 -4.58 14.08
N ALA A 323 6.09 -3.48 13.33
CA ALA A 323 5.25 -2.30 13.52
C ALA A 323 3.81 -2.58 13.10
N GLN A 324 2.88 -2.44 14.02
CA GLN A 324 1.43 -2.58 13.74
C GLN A 324 0.84 -1.19 13.48
N LEU A 325 0.95 -0.77 12.23
CA LEU A 325 0.62 0.58 11.79
C LEU A 325 -0.87 0.77 11.50
N GLY A 326 -1.38 1.95 11.81
CA GLY A 326 -2.69 2.42 11.44
C GLY A 326 -2.80 3.92 11.56
N PHE A 327 -3.92 4.46 11.09
CA PHE A 327 -4.28 5.87 11.20
C PHE A 327 -5.44 6.07 12.17
N ALA A 328 -5.37 7.12 12.98
CA ALA A 328 -6.54 7.80 13.51
C ALA A 328 -6.81 9.03 12.64
N LEU A 329 -8.05 9.17 12.17
CA LEU A 329 -8.50 10.30 11.36
C LEU A 329 -9.61 11.02 12.09
N THR A 330 -9.51 12.34 12.20
CA THR A 330 -10.59 13.20 12.70
C THR A 330 -11.15 13.98 11.52
N ILE A 331 -12.42 13.72 11.17
CA ILE A 331 -13.13 14.37 10.08
C ILE A 331 -14.44 14.96 10.63
N ASP A 332 -14.65 16.27 10.49
CA ASP A 332 -15.81 16.96 11.02
C ASP A 332 -16.05 16.67 12.53
N GLY A 333 -14.97 16.51 13.30
CA GLY A 333 -14.99 16.18 14.72
C GLY A 333 -15.40 14.73 15.05
N THR A 334 -15.46 13.86 14.05
CA THR A 334 -15.70 12.43 14.23
C THR A 334 -14.36 11.69 14.05
N GLU A 335 -13.96 10.97 15.07
CA GLU A 335 -12.77 10.13 15.04
C GLU A 335 -13.06 8.78 14.38
N TYR A 336 -12.15 8.35 13.54
CA TYR A 336 -12.07 7.04 12.91
C TYR A 336 -10.67 6.47 13.14
N ASN A 337 -10.57 5.24 13.61
CA ASN A 337 -9.27 4.61 13.88
C ASN A 337 -9.20 3.22 13.22
N THR A 338 -8.20 3.03 12.35
CA THR A 338 -8.00 1.76 11.65
C THR A 338 -7.72 0.59 12.59
N ASN A 339 -7.18 0.88 13.77
CA ASN A 339 -6.79 -0.10 14.79
C ASN A 339 -7.75 -0.14 15.99
N ASP A 340 -8.94 0.48 15.90
CA ASP A 340 -9.91 0.45 16.99
C ASP A 340 -10.34 -0.99 17.33
N PRO A 341 -10.37 -1.40 18.61
CA PRO A 341 -10.82 -2.73 19.00
C PRO A 341 -12.30 -3.01 18.68
N ASP A 342 -13.15 -1.97 18.55
CA ASP A 342 -14.53 -2.13 18.07
C ASP A 342 -14.56 -2.09 16.53
N PRO A 343 -14.88 -3.21 15.85
CA PRO A 343 -14.93 -3.24 14.37
C PRO A 343 -15.88 -2.21 13.75
N LYS A 344 -16.86 -1.71 14.51
CA LYS A 344 -17.78 -0.67 14.00
C LYS A 344 -17.13 0.69 13.87
N LEU A 345 -16.12 0.97 14.69
CA LEU A 345 -15.34 2.20 14.66
C LEU A 345 -14.21 2.15 13.63
N ARG A 346 -13.98 0.98 13.01
CA ARG A 346 -13.05 0.78 11.88
C ARG A 346 -13.70 1.02 10.51
N LEU A 347 -14.98 1.37 10.44
CA LEU A 347 -15.63 1.68 9.17
C LEU A 347 -15.28 3.11 8.76
N PRO A 348 -14.57 3.29 7.62
CA PRO A 348 -14.18 4.62 7.18
C PRO A 348 -15.42 5.46 6.86
N PRO A 349 -15.38 6.77 7.14
CA PRO A 349 -16.45 7.69 6.77
C PRO A 349 -16.57 7.79 5.24
N GLU A 350 -17.69 8.35 4.76
CA GLU A 350 -17.89 8.60 3.32
C GLU A 350 -16.78 9.48 2.77
N GLY A 351 -16.25 9.14 1.59
CA GLY A 351 -15.13 9.83 0.97
C GLY A 351 -13.75 9.41 1.46
N VAL A 352 -13.65 8.45 2.39
CA VAL A 352 -12.39 7.92 2.88
C VAL A 352 -12.27 6.44 2.55
N VAL A 353 -11.11 6.06 2.00
CA VAL A 353 -10.77 4.66 1.74
C VAL A 353 -9.47 4.34 2.44
N VAL A 354 -9.46 3.27 3.19
CA VAL A 354 -8.29 2.82 3.92
C VAL A 354 -7.85 1.46 3.40
N ARG A 355 -6.56 1.32 3.15
CA ARG A 355 -5.92 0.04 2.90
C ARG A 355 -4.80 -0.14 3.91
N THR A 356 -4.96 -1.14 4.76
CA THR A 356 -3.90 -1.65 5.62
C THR A 356 -3.45 -2.96 5.05
N VAL A 357 -2.20 -3.05 4.62
CA VAL A 357 -1.58 -4.30 4.19
C VAL A 357 -0.61 -4.71 5.28
N ARG A 358 -0.86 -5.87 5.83
CA ARG A 358 -0.04 -6.48 6.85
C ARG A 358 0.79 -7.57 6.21
N SER A 359 2.00 -7.70 6.66
CA SER A 359 2.90 -8.73 6.17
C SER A 359 2.38 -10.12 6.47
N ALA A 360 2.51 -11.02 5.50
CA ALA A 360 2.21 -12.42 5.66
C ALA A 360 3.46 -13.29 5.80
N GLU A 361 4.64 -12.68 5.98
CA GLU A 361 5.86 -13.42 6.24
C GLU A 361 6.37 -13.21 7.65
N GLY A 362 6.33 -14.24 8.37
CA GLY A 362 7.22 -14.75 9.41
C GLY A 362 7.48 -13.95 10.63
N VAL A 363 7.30 -12.67 10.68
CA VAL A 363 7.57 -11.87 11.87
C VAL A 363 6.65 -10.65 11.91
N MET A 364 5.35 -10.83 11.83
CA MET A 364 4.41 -9.76 12.25
C MET A 364 4.02 -8.72 11.19
N ASP A 365 2.95 -8.47 11.12
CA ASP A 365 1.84 -7.55 11.08
C ASP A 365 2.14 -6.14 10.65
N GLY A 366 2.07 -5.78 9.42
CA GLY A 366 1.77 -4.44 9.00
C GLY A 366 2.96 -3.51 8.88
N SER A 367 3.50 -3.50 7.70
CA SER A 367 4.55 -2.58 7.33
C SER A 367 4.03 -1.30 6.70
N TRP A 368 2.74 -1.22 6.33
CA TRP A 368 2.18 -0.01 5.77
C TRP A 368 0.65 0.09 5.83
N THR A 369 0.18 1.33 5.89
CA THR A 369 -1.23 1.69 5.75
C THR A 369 -1.34 2.90 4.82
N MET A 370 -2.30 2.86 3.90
CA MET A 370 -2.60 3.95 2.99
C MET A 370 -4.05 4.42 3.17
N VAL A 371 -4.24 5.73 3.16
CA VAL A 371 -5.55 6.38 3.21
C VAL A 371 -5.71 7.27 2.00
N THR A 372 -6.82 7.11 1.29
CA THR A 372 -7.21 8.01 0.22
C THR A 372 -8.44 8.80 0.67
N VAL A 373 -8.36 10.12 0.59
CA VAL A 373 -9.41 11.05 1.01
C VAL A 373 -9.93 11.79 -0.22
N ASP A 374 -11.25 11.72 -0.47
CA ASP A 374 -11.93 12.49 -1.52
C ASP A 374 -12.14 13.93 -1.06
N ARG A 375 -11.36 14.86 -1.61
CA ARG A 375 -11.38 16.29 -1.25
C ARG A 375 -12.63 17.04 -1.71
N GLU A 376 -13.47 16.44 -2.55
CA GLU A 376 -14.80 16.99 -2.88
C GLU A 376 -15.81 16.72 -1.77
N GLN A 377 -15.62 15.63 -1.02
CA GLN A 377 -16.52 15.19 0.06
C GLN A 377 -16.00 15.57 1.45
N VAL A 378 -14.68 15.49 1.65
CA VAL A 378 -14.02 15.77 2.92
C VAL A 378 -13.32 17.12 2.82
N GLY A 379 -13.61 17.99 3.77
CA GLY A 379 -12.97 19.30 3.91
C GLY A 379 -11.63 19.21 4.65
N ASP A 380 -11.59 19.88 5.82
CA ASP A 380 -10.45 19.78 6.73
C ASP A 380 -10.46 18.41 7.41
N PHE A 381 -9.29 17.86 7.66
CA PHE A 381 -9.14 16.61 8.42
C PHE A 381 -7.80 16.57 9.14
N GLU A 382 -7.74 15.80 10.21
CA GLU A 382 -6.53 15.48 10.93
C GLU A 382 -6.22 14.00 10.76
N ALA A 383 -4.93 13.67 10.60
CA ALA A 383 -4.43 12.31 10.54
C ALA A 383 -3.28 12.14 11.52
N THR A 384 -3.40 11.16 12.42
CA THR A 384 -2.36 10.80 13.38
C THR A 384 -1.96 9.33 13.22
N ILE A 385 -0.77 8.99 13.69
CA ILE A 385 -0.31 7.61 13.72
C ILE A 385 -1.05 6.87 14.84
N ALA A 386 -1.70 5.76 14.50
CA ALA A 386 -2.31 4.86 15.46
C ALA A 386 -1.57 3.52 15.47
N LEU A 387 -0.89 3.20 16.56
CA LEU A 387 -0.29 1.89 16.75
C LEU A 387 -1.29 0.94 17.41
N GLN A 388 -1.27 -0.33 17.03
CA GLN A 388 -2.13 -1.33 17.65
C GLN A 388 -1.73 -1.54 19.12
N GLY A 389 -2.72 -1.66 20.01
CA GLY A 389 -2.48 -1.86 21.45
C GLY A 389 -1.64 -3.11 21.73
N GLY A 390 -0.53 -2.91 22.47
CA GLY A 390 0.45 -3.95 22.77
C GLY A 390 1.84 -3.71 22.18
N GLN A 391 1.98 -2.77 21.26
CA GLN A 391 3.29 -2.29 20.82
C GLN A 391 3.99 -1.59 21.99
N THR A 392 5.01 -2.21 22.57
CA THR A 392 5.74 -1.68 23.75
C THR A 392 7.10 -1.10 23.39
N ALA A 393 7.58 -1.38 22.18
CA ALA A 393 8.84 -0.85 21.68
C ALA A 393 8.56 0.35 20.75
N SER A 394 9.40 1.36 20.83
CA SER A 394 9.42 2.47 19.90
C SER A 394 9.88 1.94 18.52
N VAL A 395 9.12 2.23 17.47
CA VAL A 395 9.39 1.79 16.10
C VAL A 395 9.60 3.00 15.20
N PRO A 396 10.53 2.92 14.23
CA PRO A 396 10.67 3.97 13.23
C PRO A 396 9.44 3.98 12.32
N VAL A 397 8.91 5.16 12.04
CA VAL A 397 7.74 5.35 11.17
C VAL A 397 7.99 6.48 10.19
N THR A 398 7.48 6.31 8.97
CA THR A 398 7.46 7.34 7.95
C THR A 398 6.01 7.60 7.56
N MET A 399 5.53 8.83 7.74
CA MET A 399 4.20 9.27 7.34
C MET A 399 4.31 10.34 6.26
N SER A 400 3.55 10.21 5.18
CA SER A 400 3.55 11.19 4.10
C SER A 400 2.14 11.54 3.65
N ILE A 401 2.04 12.73 3.04
CA ILE A 401 0.82 13.18 2.37
C ILE A 401 1.16 13.76 0.99
N ASP A 402 0.38 13.34 0.00
CA ASP A 402 0.27 13.94 -1.32
C ASP A 402 -1.12 14.59 -1.40
N ASP A 403 -1.20 15.92 -1.26
CA ASP A 403 -2.45 16.68 -1.37
C ASP A 403 -2.45 17.53 -2.64
N PRO A 404 -3.61 17.62 -3.36
CA PRO A 404 -3.68 18.37 -4.60
C PRO A 404 -3.38 19.86 -4.43
N GLY A 405 -2.35 20.36 -5.11
CA GLY A 405 -1.94 21.76 -5.05
C GLY A 405 -1.02 22.11 -3.89
N SER A 406 -0.45 21.10 -3.24
CA SER A 406 0.52 21.27 -2.16
C SER A 406 1.80 20.51 -2.45
N PRO A 407 2.93 20.90 -1.84
CA PRO A 407 4.11 20.06 -1.83
C PRO A 407 3.82 18.71 -1.18
N ARG A 408 4.59 17.68 -1.54
CA ARG A 408 4.60 16.44 -0.77
C ARG A 408 5.26 16.70 0.57
N VAL A 409 4.61 16.31 1.65
CA VAL A 409 5.16 16.39 3.01
C VAL A 409 5.39 14.96 3.52
N THR A 410 6.59 14.69 4.01
CA THR A 410 6.99 13.39 4.56
C THR A 410 7.64 13.59 5.92
N THR A 411 7.18 12.88 6.95
CA THR A 411 7.79 12.89 8.28
C THR A 411 8.42 11.55 8.60
N ARG A 412 9.57 11.58 9.28
CA ARG A 412 10.20 10.41 9.87
C ARG A 412 10.35 10.63 11.36
N ALA A 413 9.84 9.70 12.14
CA ALA A 413 9.83 9.76 13.59
C ALA A 413 9.92 8.37 14.20
N PHE A 414 10.03 8.32 15.53
CA PHE A 414 9.83 7.10 16.29
C PHE A 414 8.49 7.19 17.02
N ALA A 415 7.70 6.12 16.95
CA ALA A 415 6.40 6.04 17.61
C ALA A 415 6.33 4.81 18.52
N ASP A 416 5.66 4.94 19.65
CA ASP A 416 5.31 3.83 20.54
C ASP A 416 3.83 3.91 20.95
N SER A 417 3.31 2.88 21.59
CA SER A 417 1.89 2.81 21.95
C SER A 417 1.47 3.74 23.10
N SER A 418 2.41 4.41 23.76
CA SER A 418 2.14 5.40 24.80
C SER A 418 1.97 6.81 24.23
N ASP A 419 2.52 7.05 23.03
CA ASP A 419 2.50 8.33 22.32
C ASP A 419 1.67 8.18 21.03
N ALA A 420 0.35 7.97 21.19
CA ALA A 420 -0.58 7.84 20.07
C ALA A 420 -0.56 9.07 19.11
N ASP A 421 -0.04 10.19 19.59
CA ASP A 421 0.05 11.47 18.88
C ASP A 421 1.49 11.84 18.52
N ALA A 422 2.38 10.85 18.31
CA ALA A 422 3.80 11.09 18.04
C ALA A 422 4.03 12.05 16.87
N VAL A 423 3.23 11.93 15.79
CA VAL A 423 3.18 12.88 14.66
C VAL A 423 1.76 12.98 14.16
N SER A 424 1.30 14.20 13.87
CA SER A 424 0.01 14.46 13.25
C SER A 424 0.13 15.41 12.06
N PHE A 425 -0.78 15.23 11.08
CA PHE A 425 -1.03 16.14 9.97
C PHE A 425 -2.43 16.71 10.11
N GLU A 426 -2.55 18.02 10.30
CA GLU A 426 -3.81 18.73 10.09
C GLU A 426 -3.82 19.26 8.67
N VAL A 427 -4.77 18.80 7.87
CA VAL A 427 -4.86 19.13 6.44
C VAL A 427 -6.04 20.03 6.20
N ALA A 428 -5.77 21.27 5.86
CA ALA A 428 -6.78 22.26 5.56
C ALA A 428 -7.39 22.05 4.16
N ARG A 429 -8.59 22.55 3.95
CA ARG A 429 -9.32 22.41 2.68
C ARG A 429 -8.58 23.01 1.49
N ASP A 430 -7.80 24.06 1.71
CA ASP A 430 -6.96 24.72 0.68
C ASP A 430 -5.66 23.97 0.39
N GLY A 431 -5.37 22.91 1.14
CA GLY A 431 -4.21 22.05 0.96
C GLY A 431 -3.04 22.40 1.89
N ALA A 432 -3.15 23.42 2.75
CA ALA A 432 -2.12 23.64 3.77
C ALA A 432 -2.07 22.45 4.74
N VAL A 433 -0.85 22.06 5.13
CA VAL A 433 -0.59 20.95 6.04
C VAL A 433 0.14 21.47 7.27
N ASN A 434 -0.47 21.35 8.44
CA ASN A 434 0.23 21.56 9.71
C ASN A 434 0.77 20.22 10.19
N VAL A 435 2.06 20.19 10.48
CA VAL A 435 2.77 19.04 11.04
C VAL A 435 3.10 19.34 12.49
N SER A 436 2.67 18.47 13.39
CA SER A 436 3.05 18.55 14.81
C SER A 436 3.66 17.22 15.26
N ALA A 437 4.55 17.29 16.26
CA ALA A 437 5.13 16.12 16.90
C ALA A 437 4.91 16.20 18.42
N ALA A 438 4.66 15.04 19.04
CA ALA A 438 4.52 14.98 20.50
C ALA A 438 5.85 15.29 21.22
N LEU A 439 5.72 15.69 22.47
CA LEU A 439 6.70 16.33 23.36
C LEU A 439 8.10 15.67 23.48
N GLU A 440 8.31 14.45 23.04
CA GLU A 440 9.61 13.76 23.16
C GLU A 440 10.13 13.19 21.82
N ALA A 441 9.39 13.38 20.73
CA ALA A 441 9.76 12.85 19.42
C ALA A 441 10.60 13.88 18.64
N ASN A 442 11.86 13.57 18.39
CA ASN A 442 12.59 14.24 17.33
C ASN A 442 12.04 13.70 15.99
N ALA A 443 11.35 14.53 15.24
CA ALA A 443 10.87 14.21 13.92
C ALA A 443 11.62 15.04 12.87
N THR A 444 11.97 14.40 11.76
CA THR A 444 12.42 15.12 10.57
C THR A 444 11.25 15.27 9.61
N VAL A 445 11.13 16.43 8.99
CA VAL A 445 10.11 16.73 8.00
C VAL A 445 10.79 17.05 6.67
N ASN A 446 10.43 16.29 5.64
CA ASN A 446 10.90 16.55 4.29
C ASN A 446 9.75 17.15 3.48
N VAL A 447 9.97 18.29 2.86
CA VAL A 447 9.01 18.96 1.98
C VAL A 447 9.57 18.95 0.56
N ALA A 448 8.84 18.34 -0.37
CA ALA A 448 9.26 18.26 -1.77
C ALA A 448 8.37 19.12 -2.65
N ASN A 449 8.96 20.12 -3.31
CA ASN A 449 8.30 21.03 -4.23
C ASN A 449 9.10 21.14 -5.55
N GLY A 450 8.57 20.59 -6.64
CA GLY A 450 9.21 20.63 -7.95
C GLY A 450 10.62 20.04 -7.94
N LEU A 451 11.63 20.88 -8.19
CA LEU A 451 13.05 20.52 -8.21
C LEU A 451 13.71 20.56 -6.83
N ASN A 452 13.05 21.10 -5.83
CA ASN A 452 13.63 21.29 -4.51
C ASN A 452 13.04 20.30 -3.50
N GLY A 453 13.91 19.71 -2.67
CA GLY A 453 13.57 18.98 -1.47
C GLY A 453 14.20 19.67 -0.27
N ALA A 454 13.42 20.02 0.76
CA ALA A 454 13.92 20.66 1.97
C ALA A 454 13.68 19.79 3.19
N ASN A 455 14.72 19.68 4.04
CA ASN A 455 14.73 18.90 5.26
C ASN A 455 14.70 19.85 6.46
N PHE A 456 13.82 19.57 7.38
CA PHE A 456 13.61 20.34 8.60
C PHE A 456 13.60 19.42 9.81
N GLU A 457 14.08 19.91 10.95
CA GLU A 457 13.91 19.24 12.25
C GLU A 457 12.71 19.85 12.99
N LEU A 458 11.82 19.00 13.50
CA LEU A 458 10.72 19.39 14.35
C LEU A 458 11.03 19.06 15.80
N PHE A 459 10.78 20.02 16.71
CA PHE A 459 11.10 19.88 18.13
C PHE A 459 9.91 20.22 19.02
N GLU A 460 10.04 19.85 20.29
CA GLU A 460 9.03 20.05 21.32
C GLU A 460 8.48 21.48 21.37
N GLY A 461 7.16 21.61 21.32
CA GLY A 461 6.45 22.88 21.42
C GLY A 461 6.43 23.73 20.15
N VAL A 462 6.86 23.12 19.03
CA VAL A 462 6.85 23.79 17.73
C VAL A 462 6.16 22.90 16.70
N SER A 463 5.19 23.45 16.00
CA SER A 463 4.60 22.85 14.81
C SER A 463 5.13 23.51 13.54
N MET A 464 4.98 22.82 12.42
CA MET A 464 5.36 23.34 11.10
C MET A 464 4.13 23.43 10.21
N ARG A 465 3.89 24.60 9.63
CA ARG A 465 2.88 24.81 8.60
C ARG A 465 3.57 24.81 7.23
N VAL A 466 3.04 24.01 6.32
CA VAL A 466 3.43 23.97 4.91
C VAL A 466 2.21 24.46 4.12
N ASP A 467 2.30 25.62 3.52
CA ASP A 467 1.18 26.20 2.77
C ASP A 467 1.07 25.54 1.38
N SER A 468 -0.15 25.57 0.83
CA SER A 468 -0.38 25.16 -0.56
C SER A 468 0.37 26.10 -1.51
N LEU A 469 0.71 25.56 -2.71
CA LEU A 469 1.42 26.31 -3.73
C LEU A 469 0.64 27.56 -4.15
N ASP A 470 1.33 28.69 -4.19
CA ASP A 470 0.83 29.93 -4.78
C ASP A 470 0.82 29.88 -6.32
N ASP A 471 0.50 31.00 -6.98
CA ASP A 471 0.41 31.08 -8.43
C ASP A 471 1.79 31.02 -9.12
N ASP A 472 2.85 31.29 -8.37
CA ASP A 472 4.26 31.26 -8.82
C ASP A 472 4.95 29.92 -8.48
N GLY A 473 4.25 28.96 -7.89
CA GLY A 473 4.77 27.63 -7.53
C GLY A 473 5.57 27.62 -6.23
N VAL A 474 5.41 28.63 -5.39
CA VAL A 474 6.09 28.75 -4.09
C VAL A 474 5.18 28.25 -2.97
N SER A 475 5.75 27.51 -2.04
CA SER A 475 5.12 27.14 -0.75
C SER A 475 5.86 27.85 0.38
N GLU A 476 5.11 28.55 1.23
CA GLU A 476 5.64 29.10 2.47
C GLU A 476 5.64 28.00 3.54
N ILE A 477 6.77 27.85 4.21
CA ILE A 477 6.96 26.93 5.33
C ILE A 477 7.22 27.75 6.57
N ALA A 478 6.39 27.63 7.60
CA ALA A 478 6.51 28.41 8.81
C ALA A 478 6.62 27.51 10.06
N TYR A 479 7.52 27.86 10.96
CA TYR A 479 7.53 27.32 12.33
C TYR A 479 6.63 28.16 13.23
N ILE A 480 5.80 27.46 14.01
CA ILE A 480 4.77 28.06 14.86
C ILE A 480 4.98 27.57 16.30
N ASP A 481 5.03 28.52 17.25
CA ASP A 481 5.05 28.21 18.68
C ASP A 481 3.67 27.69 19.11
N ASP A 482 3.60 26.47 19.63
CA ASP A 482 2.33 25.81 19.97
C ASP A 482 1.60 26.45 21.15
N GLU A 483 2.31 27.17 22.04
CA GLU A 483 1.71 27.83 23.21
C GLU A 483 1.10 29.19 22.84
N SER A 484 1.81 29.99 22.04
CA SER A 484 1.39 31.34 21.68
C SER A 484 0.68 31.43 20.34
N GLY A 485 0.95 30.51 19.41
CA GLY A 485 0.54 30.56 18.01
C GLY A 485 1.32 31.58 17.17
N ASP A 486 2.43 32.10 17.71
CA ASP A 486 3.27 33.07 17.00
C ASP A 486 4.16 32.34 15.97
N VAL A 487 4.36 32.99 14.82
CA VAL A 487 5.33 32.51 13.80
C VAL A 487 6.74 32.80 14.29
N LEU A 488 7.55 31.76 14.42
CA LEU A 488 8.93 31.84 14.86
C LEU A 488 9.90 32.10 13.72
N GLY A 489 9.62 31.55 12.53
CA GLY A 489 10.42 31.74 11.33
C GLY A 489 9.68 31.24 10.09
N GLU A 490 10.02 31.77 8.93
CA GLU A 490 9.41 31.45 7.64
C GLU A 490 10.50 31.10 6.63
N PHE A 491 10.17 30.16 5.71
CA PHE A 491 11.02 29.73 4.63
C PHE A 491 10.18 29.49 3.37
N ASP A 492 10.58 30.13 2.26
CA ASP A 492 9.93 29.99 0.96
C ASP A 492 10.59 28.87 0.14
N LEU A 493 9.83 27.83 -0.20
CA LEU A 493 10.28 26.72 -1.04
C LEU A 493 9.68 26.83 -2.44
N SER A 494 10.51 27.24 -3.42
CA SER A 494 10.14 27.31 -4.83
C SER A 494 10.07 25.92 -5.46
N ASP A 495 9.27 25.75 -6.53
CA ASP A 495 9.27 24.56 -7.38
C ASP A 495 10.42 24.52 -8.40
N GLU A 496 11.10 25.67 -8.62
CA GLU A 496 12.27 25.81 -9.48
C GLU A 496 13.53 26.05 -8.64
N SER A 497 14.63 25.37 -8.97
CA SER A 497 15.94 25.66 -8.36
C SER A 497 16.72 26.70 -9.18
N ASP A 498 17.60 27.46 -8.55
CA ASP A 498 18.38 28.55 -9.16
C ASP A 498 19.22 28.09 -10.35
N ASN A 499 19.70 26.86 -10.35
CA ASN A 499 20.57 26.30 -11.40
C ASN A 499 19.81 25.36 -12.38
N GLY A 500 18.51 25.07 -12.14
CA GLY A 500 17.70 24.14 -12.92
C GLY A 500 18.02 22.65 -12.68
N SER A 501 18.78 22.33 -11.63
CA SER A 501 19.07 20.97 -11.14
C SER A 501 18.20 20.65 -9.95
N VAL A 502 18.08 19.35 -9.61
CA VAL A 502 17.46 18.94 -8.34
C VAL A 502 18.37 19.39 -7.19
N THR A 503 17.78 20.00 -6.19
CA THR A 503 18.49 20.51 -5.02
C THR A 503 17.89 19.93 -3.75
N GLU A 504 18.75 19.39 -2.88
CA GLU A 504 18.40 19.08 -1.50
C GLU A 504 18.85 20.24 -0.62
N ILE A 505 17.97 20.65 0.27
CA ILE A 505 18.12 21.80 1.15
C ILE A 505 18.02 21.32 2.59
N GLU A 506 19.09 21.52 3.36
CA GLU A 506 19.06 21.34 4.81
C GLU A 506 18.78 22.72 5.44
N ALA A 507 17.65 22.83 6.12
CA ALA A 507 17.21 24.05 6.77
C ALA A 507 17.24 23.88 8.30
N GLU A 508 18.29 24.39 8.93
CA GLU A 508 18.45 24.37 10.39
C GLU A 508 17.86 25.64 11.01
N PHE A 509 16.86 25.48 11.90
CA PHE A 509 16.23 26.61 12.56
C PHE A 509 17.03 27.03 13.80
N THR A 510 17.36 28.32 13.86
CA THR A 510 18.12 28.91 14.95
C THR A 510 17.38 30.11 15.54
N ILE A 511 17.43 30.27 16.85
CA ILE A 511 16.92 31.44 17.55
C ILE A 511 18.10 32.24 18.05
N ASP A 512 18.20 33.51 17.68
CA ASP A 512 19.28 34.40 18.08
C ASP A 512 19.09 34.96 19.51
N GLU A 513 20.05 35.78 19.98
CA GLU A 513 20.07 36.31 21.34
C GLU A 513 18.87 37.25 21.66
N ASP A 514 18.21 37.82 20.66
CA ASP A 514 17.04 38.69 20.86
C ASP A 514 15.72 37.96 20.72
N GLY A 515 15.75 36.67 20.42
CA GLY A 515 14.58 35.80 20.32
C GLY A 515 13.99 35.73 18.90
N THR A 516 14.70 36.24 17.90
CA THR A 516 14.28 36.15 16.50
C THR A 516 14.75 34.81 15.93
N GLY A 517 13.81 34.04 15.35
CA GLY A 517 14.12 32.80 14.65
C GLY A 517 14.52 33.05 13.18
N PHE A 518 15.45 32.26 12.70
CA PHE A 518 15.83 32.23 11.28
C PHE A 518 16.32 30.86 10.87
N PHE A 519 16.27 30.57 9.55
CA PHE A 519 16.81 29.34 9.00
C PHE A 519 18.24 29.54 8.48
N GLU A 520 19.17 28.70 8.92
CA GLU A 520 20.45 28.51 8.26
C GLU A 520 20.29 27.45 7.19
N VAL A 521 20.58 27.81 5.92
CA VAL A 521 20.27 26.97 4.76
C VAL A 521 21.56 26.49 4.12
N THR A 522 21.63 25.17 3.86
CA THR A 522 22.69 24.55 3.06
C THR A 522 22.04 23.81 1.88
N GLU A 523 22.54 24.07 0.67
CA GLU A 523 22.03 23.47 -0.56
C GLU A 523 23.05 22.50 -1.15
N GLU A 524 22.57 21.31 -1.60
CA GLU A 524 23.39 20.33 -2.30
C GLU A 524 22.69 19.89 -3.59
N GLU A 525 23.43 19.89 -4.71
CA GLU A 525 22.94 19.42 -6.01
C GLU A 525 22.93 17.90 -6.05
N VAL A 526 21.75 17.31 -6.33
CA VAL A 526 21.56 15.86 -6.42
C VAL A 526 22.11 15.31 -7.73
N GLN A 527 22.93 14.28 -7.66
CA GLN A 527 23.49 13.57 -8.80
C GLN A 527 22.72 12.26 -9.07
N ALA A 528 22.71 11.82 -10.34
CA ALA A 528 22.10 10.55 -10.71
C ALA A 528 22.86 9.35 -10.09
N GLU A 529 22.12 8.38 -9.58
CA GLU A 529 22.66 7.09 -9.20
C GLU A 529 22.82 6.17 -10.43
N GLU A 530 23.77 5.24 -10.40
CA GLU A 530 23.92 4.21 -11.45
C GLU A 530 22.83 3.15 -11.31
N VAL A 531 22.10 2.87 -12.39
CA VAL A 531 20.93 1.95 -12.42
C VAL A 531 21.19 0.78 -13.35
N ASP A 532 20.79 -0.44 -12.96
CA ASP A 532 20.81 -1.65 -13.80
C ASP A 532 19.42 -1.85 -14.46
N GLU A 533 19.32 -1.61 -15.78
CA GLU A 533 18.05 -1.58 -16.54
C GLU A 533 17.64 -2.93 -17.19
N ASN A 534 18.39 -4.01 -17.02
CA ASN A 534 18.23 -5.22 -17.82
C ASN A 534 16.85 -5.91 -17.72
N TRP A 535 16.03 -5.61 -16.73
CA TRP A 535 14.72 -6.24 -16.52
C TRP A 535 13.53 -5.38 -17.06
N ILE A 536 13.74 -4.09 -17.34
CA ILE A 536 12.66 -3.18 -17.79
C ILE A 536 12.06 -3.64 -19.12
N ASP A 537 12.90 -4.10 -20.05
CA ASP A 537 12.44 -4.61 -21.35
C ASP A 537 11.46 -5.78 -21.23
N ILE A 538 11.54 -6.55 -20.14
CA ILE A 538 10.65 -7.69 -19.87
C ILE A 538 9.25 -7.19 -19.49
N VAL A 539 9.16 -6.23 -18.57
CA VAL A 539 7.87 -5.70 -18.11
C VAL A 539 7.20 -4.76 -19.11
N GLU A 540 7.97 -4.00 -19.90
CA GLU A 540 7.44 -3.19 -20.98
C GLU A 540 6.86 -4.05 -22.12
N GLY A 541 7.45 -5.22 -22.39
CA GLY A 541 6.93 -6.20 -23.34
C GLY A 541 5.58 -6.81 -22.93
N SER A 542 5.25 -6.81 -21.62
CA SER A 542 3.98 -7.32 -21.10
C SER A 542 2.80 -6.36 -21.32
N ALA A 543 3.05 -5.12 -21.72
CA ALA A 543 2.03 -4.07 -21.86
C ALA A 543 1.25 -4.11 -23.19
N ASP A 544 1.35 -5.16 -24.01
CA ASP A 544 0.55 -5.27 -25.23
C ASP A 544 -0.89 -5.75 -24.92
N PRO A 545 -1.89 -4.84 -24.97
CA PRO A 545 -3.26 -5.14 -24.58
C PRO A 545 -4.01 -6.04 -25.58
N GLU A 546 -3.41 -6.42 -26.72
CA GLU A 546 -4.07 -7.30 -27.70
C GLU A 546 -4.00 -8.79 -27.36
N SER A 547 -3.27 -9.19 -26.32
CA SER A 547 -3.15 -10.58 -25.87
C SER A 547 -4.03 -10.88 -24.65
N GLY A 548 -5.30 -11.06 -24.83
CA GLY A 548 -6.08 -12.17 -24.26
C GLY A 548 -6.78 -12.08 -22.92
N PHE A 549 -6.69 -11.06 -22.06
CA PHE A 549 -7.70 -10.91 -20.99
C PHE A 549 -8.93 -10.18 -21.56
N GLY A 550 -10.07 -10.88 -21.63
CA GLY A 550 -11.31 -10.29 -22.14
C GLY A 550 -11.68 -9.03 -21.35
N ASP A 551 -11.91 -7.94 -22.08
CA ASP A 551 -12.51 -6.70 -21.56
C ASP A 551 -13.96 -6.97 -21.11
N ASP A 552 -14.15 -7.59 -19.95
CA ASP A 552 -15.45 -7.61 -19.29
C ASP A 552 -15.48 -6.42 -18.29
N GLU A 553 -15.78 -5.23 -18.80
CA GLU A 553 -16.29 -4.18 -17.93
C GLU A 553 -17.47 -4.74 -17.14
N PRO A 554 -17.57 -4.51 -15.82
CA PRO A 554 -18.77 -4.84 -15.06
C PRO A 554 -19.93 -4.09 -15.73
N GLY A 555 -20.85 -4.85 -16.39
CA GLY A 555 -21.95 -4.28 -17.13
C GLY A 555 -22.74 -3.34 -16.22
N ASN A 556 -22.78 -2.06 -16.58
CA ASN A 556 -23.77 -1.12 -16.11
C ASN A 556 -25.12 -1.58 -16.65
N ASP A 557 -25.76 -2.57 -16.00
CA ASP A 557 -27.17 -2.85 -16.18
C ASP A 557 -27.95 -1.68 -15.56
N GLU A 558 -28.07 -0.59 -16.32
CA GLU A 558 -29.10 0.39 -16.04
C GLU A 558 -30.44 -0.35 -16.13
N PRO A 559 -31.33 -0.25 -15.12
CA PRO A 559 -32.65 -0.82 -15.20
C PRO A 559 -33.38 -0.13 -16.37
N GLY A 560 -33.74 -0.91 -17.38
CA GLY A 560 -34.46 -0.43 -18.54
C GLY A 560 -35.70 0.35 -18.12
N ASN A 561 -35.77 1.62 -18.53
CA ASN A 561 -36.97 2.43 -18.49
C ASN A 561 -37.93 1.82 -19.54
N ASP A 562 -38.81 0.91 -19.10
CA ASP A 562 -40.00 0.55 -19.85
C ASP A 562 -40.94 1.76 -19.82
N GLU A 563 -40.84 2.62 -20.83
CA GLU A 563 -41.89 3.59 -21.10
C GLU A 563 -43.14 2.82 -21.60
N PRO A 564 -44.33 3.04 -21.01
CA PRO A 564 -45.56 2.44 -21.47
C PRO A 564 -45.90 3.04 -22.85
N GLY A 565 -46.02 2.16 -23.85
CA GLY A 565 -46.40 2.53 -25.18
C GLY A 565 -47.75 3.30 -25.20
N ASN A 566 -47.72 4.48 -25.81
CA ASN A 566 -48.92 5.24 -26.16
C ASN A 566 -49.61 4.54 -27.34
N ASP A 567 -50.63 3.74 -27.05
CA ASP A 567 -51.60 3.30 -28.06
C ASP A 567 -52.52 4.50 -28.43
N GLU A 568 -52.25 5.15 -29.55
CA GLU A 568 -53.21 6.05 -30.18
C GLU A 568 -54.35 5.24 -30.81
N PRO A 569 -55.64 5.57 -30.53
CA PRO A 569 -56.76 4.92 -31.18
C PRO A 569 -56.89 5.39 -32.65
N GLY A 570 -56.86 4.43 -33.56
CA GLY A 570 -57.07 4.67 -34.99
C GLY A 570 -58.44 5.31 -35.28
N ASN A 571 -58.41 6.40 -36.05
CA ASN A 571 -59.56 7.02 -36.67
C ASN A 571 -60.03 6.19 -37.86
N ASP A 572 -61.10 5.43 -37.70
CA ASP A 572 -61.90 4.89 -38.85
C ASP A 572 -62.85 5.98 -39.37
N GLU A 573 -62.53 6.54 -40.51
CA GLU A 573 -63.53 7.29 -41.30
C GLU A 573 -64.36 6.30 -42.20
N PRO A 574 -65.67 6.43 -42.23
CA PRO A 574 -66.49 5.64 -43.11
C PRO A 574 -66.50 6.27 -44.50
N GLY A 575 -66.03 5.52 -45.50
CA GLY A 575 -66.14 5.84 -46.91
C GLY A 575 -67.55 5.64 -47.43
N ASN A 576 -67.96 6.56 -48.29
CA ASN A 576 -69.08 6.47 -49.18
C ASN A 576 -68.75 5.58 -50.38
#